data_b3f5c0e5646f1391fcef7abac7cca65f
#
_entry.id   b3f5c0e5646f1391fcef7abac7cca65f
#
_cell.length_a   1.000
_cell.length_b   1.000
_cell.length_c   1.000
_cell.angle_alpha   90.00
_cell.angle_beta   90.00
_cell.angle_gamma   90.00
#
_symmetry.space_group_name_H-M   'P 1'
#
loop_
_entity.id
_entity.type
_entity.pdbx_description
1 polymer ?
#
loop_
_entity_poly.entity_id
_entity_poly.type
_entity_poly.pdbx_seq_one_letter_code
_entity_poly.pdbx_strand_id
1 'polypeptide(L)'
;MYLLAELAAATAAAPAATSTIQMWHWLAFAAMVTVLLTLDLTVFHKKAHEPSLRESAFWTLFWAALALAFNGVIWWWLGGKPAIEFLTGYLVEWSLSMDNVFVFAVIFGYFRVPLKYQYRVLFWGILGAVLMRLTFVLVGAELVERFHWVMPLFGAFLVYTGIKLAFGEEESHPEESTLVKLFRRLIPVTNQSEGDKFFVREGGRLMATPLFLVLLIVESTDVLFAVDSVPAILGIVTPGAHYMRFVAFTSNVFAILGLRALYFLLAGVMDMFRFLNYGLSAVLVFVGGKMIIEAARHMESLAAWGGWDAHAKGHLVHPAVSLVVIVGLIGASVAASLAFPERKDGAEVAGDDSHTPPQA
;
A
#
# COMPACT_ATOMS: atom_id res chain seq x y z
N MET A 1 5.76 13.31 -26.80
CA MET A 1 4.44 13.70 -27.32
C MET A 1 3.81 12.62 -28.22
N TYR A 2 4.53 12.00 -29.14
CA TYR A 2 4.03 10.92 -30.02
C TYR A 2 3.58 9.66 -29.22
N LEU A 3 4.36 9.21 -28.25
CA LEU A 3 4.04 8.02 -27.44
C LEU A 3 2.75 8.19 -26.61
N LEU A 4 2.51 9.40 -26.09
CA LEU A 4 1.27 9.73 -25.36
C LEU A 4 0.06 9.79 -26.28
N ALA A 5 0.25 10.24 -27.53
CA ALA A 5 -0.80 10.26 -28.55
C ALA A 5 -1.14 8.83 -29.03
N GLU A 6 -0.16 7.95 -29.20
CA GLU A 6 -0.38 6.53 -29.52
C GLU A 6 -1.04 5.76 -28.38
N LEU A 7 -0.65 6.00 -27.11
CA LEU A 7 -1.32 5.43 -25.95
C LEU A 7 -2.79 5.92 -25.87
N ALA A 8 -3.04 7.20 -26.12
CA ALA A 8 -4.39 7.75 -26.14
C ALA A 8 -5.22 7.19 -27.32
N ALA A 9 -4.61 7.00 -28.50
CA ALA A 9 -5.28 6.40 -29.65
C ALA A 9 -5.56 4.89 -29.43
N ALA A 10 -4.62 4.15 -28.84
CA ALA A 10 -4.79 2.74 -28.50
C ALA A 10 -5.91 2.54 -27.45
N THR A 11 -6.10 3.49 -26.53
CA THR A 11 -7.19 3.44 -25.54
C THR A 11 -8.56 3.77 -26.14
N ALA A 12 -8.59 4.53 -27.23
CA ALA A 12 -9.84 4.89 -27.94
C ALA A 12 -10.32 3.78 -28.91
N ALA A 13 -9.44 2.89 -29.35
CA ALA A 13 -9.73 1.88 -30.36
C ALA A 13 -10.26 0.54 -29.83
N ALA A 14 -10.25 0.32 -28.50
CA ALA A 14 -10.86 -0.89 -27.93
C ALA A 14 -12.40 -0.77 -27.93
N PRO A 15 -13.14 -1.78 -28.42
CA PRO A 15 -14.59 -1.75 -28.35
C PRO A 15 -14.98 -1.65 -26.88
N ALA A 16 -15.73 -0.61 -26.54
CA ALA A 16 -16.33 -0.46 -25.22
C ALA A 16 -17.37 -1.59 -25.04
N ALA A 17 -16.89 -2.75 -24.61
CA ALA A 17 -17.78 -3.79 -24.12
C ALA A 17 -18.48 -3.20 -22.90
N THR A 18 -19.78 -2.95 -23.01
CA THR A 18 -20.67 -2.52 -21.90
C THR A 18 -20.90 -3.68 -20.92
N SER A 19 -19.84 -4.35 -20.53
CA SER A 19 -19.89 -5.46 -19.58
C SER A 19 -20.02 -4.89 -18.18
N THR A 20 -21.26 -4.86 -17.69
CA THR A 20 -21.54 -4.52 -16.29
C THR A 20 -20.88 -5.51 -15.34
N ILE A 21 -20.23 -4.98 -14.30
CA ILE A 21 -19.66 -5.83 -13.23
C ILE A 21 -20.83 -6.50 -12.47
N GLN A 22 -20.89 -7.82 -12.55
CA GLN A 22 -21.90 -8.64 -11.88
C GLN A 22 -21.31 -9.32 -10.63
N MET A 23 -22.16 -9.84 -9.76
CA MET A 23 -21.75 -10.51 -8.54
C MET A 23 -20.78 -11.68 -8.79
N TRP A 24 -20.93 -12.42 -9.88
CA TRP A 24 -20.04 -13.55 -10.16
C TRP A 24 -18.59 -13.12 -10.43
N HIS A 25 -18.33 -11.89 -10.94
CA HIS A 25 -16.97 -11.38 -11.11
C HIS A 25 -16.29 -11.16 -9.74
N TRP A 26 -17.05 -10.66 -8.75
CA TRP A 26 -16.57 -10.54 -7.38
C TRP A 26 -16.28 -11.90 -6.75
N LEU A 27 -17.18 -12.88 -6.96
CA LEU A 27 -16.98 -14.25 -6.46
C LEU A 27 -15.79 -14.93 -7.16
N ALA A 28 -15.64 -14.77 -8.48
CA ALA A 28 -14.50 -15.30 -9.21
C ALA A 28 -13.17 -14.68 -8.72
N PHE A 29 -13.17 -13.37 -8.50
CA PHE A 29 -12.00 -12.68 -7.96
C PHE A 29 -11.69 -13.15 -6.52
N ALA A 30 -12.68 -13.23 -5.65
CA ALA A 30 -12.53 -13.72 -4.28
C ALA A 30 -12.01 -15.17 -4.25
N ALA A 31 -12.55 -16.05 -5.11
CA ALA A 31 -12.07 -17.40 -5.26
C ALA A 31 -10.60 -17.45 -5.73
N MET A 32 -10.25 -16.65 -6.73
CA MET A 32 -8.87 -16.53 -7.22
C MET A 32 -7.93 -16.08 -6.10
N VAL A 33 -8.26 -15.02 -5.36
CA VAL A 33 -7.44 -14.53 -4.24
C VAL A 33 -7.31 -15.59 -3.15
N THR A 34 -8.41 -16.29 -2.81
CA THR A 34 -8.39 -17.38 -1.81
C THR A 34 -7.47 -18.53 -2.26
N VAL A 35 -7.52 -18.91 -3.52
CA VAL A 35 -6.63 -19.95 -4.08
C VAL A 35 -5.17 -19.49 -4.02
N LEU A 36 -4.89 -18.24 -4.43
CA LEU A 36 -3.54 -17.68 -4.40
C LEU A 36 -2.98 -17.63 -2.98
N LEU A 37 -3.75 -17.14 -2.01
CA LEU A 37 -3.34 -17.11 -0.61
C LEU A 37 -3.14 -18.53 -0.03
N THR A 38 -3.99 -19.47 -0.40
CA THR A 38 -3.87 -20.88 0.03
C THR A 38 -2.62 -21.52 -0.54
N LEU A 39 -2.34 -21.31 -1.83
CA LEU A 39 -1.11 -21.78 -2.48
C LEU A 39 0.14 -21.16 -1.85
N ASP A 40 0.09 -19.85 -1.56
CA ASP A 40 1.16 -19.16 -0.90
C ASP A 40 1.50 -19.77 0.46
N LEU A 41 0.49 -20.13 1.27
CA LEU A 41 0.68 -20.78 2.56
C LEU A 41 1.12 -22.23 2.49
N THR A 42 0.50 -23.01 1.59
CA THR A 42 0.62 -24.46 1.64
C THR A 42 1.75 -25.01 0.78
N VAL A 43 2.08 -24.34 -0.33
CA VAL A 43 3.07 -24.80 -1.30
C VAL A 43 4.39 -24.09 -1.11
N PHE A 44 4.36 -22.76 -1.02
CA PHE A 44 5.58 -21.95 -1.10
C PHE A 44 6.27 -21.75 0.25
N HIS A 45 5.54 -21.84 1.37
CA HIS A 45 6.08 -21.53 2.70
C HIS A 45 5.70 -22.54 3.78
N LYS A 46 5.82 -23.83 3.46
CA LYS A 46 5.51 -24.94 4.40
C LYS A 46 6.37 -24.96 5.67
N LYS A 47 7.54 -24.38 5.63
CA LYS A 47 8.46 -24.30 6.80
C LYS A 47 8.84 -22.84 7.03
N ALA A 48 8.74 -22.41 8.28
CA ALA A 48 9.25 -21.11 8.70
C ALA A 48 10.77 -21.09 8.50
N HIS A 49 11.24 -20.45 7.43
CA HIS A 49 12.66 -20.19 7.15
C HIS A 49 12.85 -18.70 6.87
N GLU A 50 14.05 -18.23 6.98
CA GLU A 50 14.40 -16.86 6.63
C GLU A 50 14.60 -16.80 5.11
N PRO A 51 13.73 -16.06 4.38
CA PRO A 51 13.83 -16.00 2.93
C PRO A 51 15.10 -15.25 2.51
N SER A 52 15.80 -15.77 1.52
CA SER A 52 16.94 -15.07 0.92
C SER A 52 16.48 -13.87 0.09
N LEU A 53 17.37 -12.86 -0.10
CA LEU A 53 17.07 -11.72 -0.96
C LEU A 53 16.67 -12.13 -2.39
N ARG A 54 17.30 -13.17 -2.94
CA ARG A 54 16.96 -13.70 -4.28
C ARG A 54 15.55 -14.31 -4.33
N GLU A 55 15.19 -15.02 -3.29
CA GLU A 55 13.86 -15.62 -3.14
C GLU A 55 12.79 -14.51 -3.00
N SER A 56 13.03 -13.53 -2.15
CA SER A 56 12.13 -12.38 -1.96
C SER A 56 11.96 -11.57 -3.24
N ALA A 57 13.05 -11.34 -4.00
CA ALA A 57 13.01 -10.68 -5.29
C ALA A 57 12.21 -11.48 -6.32
N PHE A 58 12.40 -12.81 -6.38
CA PHE A 58 11.63 -13.69 -7.26
C PHE A 58 10.13 -13.63 -6.96
N TRP A 59 9.75 -13.72 -5.68
CA TRP A 59 8.35 -13.65 -5.29
C TRP A 59 7.72 -12.26 -5.51
N THR A 60 8.48 -11.20 -5.26
CA THR A 60 8.03 -9.82 -5.58
C THR A 60 7.75 -9.67 -7.09
N LEU A 61 8.66 -10.18 -7.93
CA LEU A 61 8.48 -10.15 -9.38
C LEU A 61 7.32 -11.04 -9.83
N PHE A 62 7.15 -12.20 -9.22
CA PHE A 62 6.02 -13.10 -9.49
C PHE A 62 4.67 -12.41 -9.23
N TRP A 63 4.50 -11.77 -8.07
CA TRP A 63 3.27 -11.04 -7.73
C TRP A 63 3.03 -9.86 -8.66
N ALA A 64 4.09 -9.13 -9.03
CA ALA A 64 4.01 -8.04 -10.00
C ALA A 64 3.59 -8.56 -11.40
N ALA A 65 4.18 -9.65 -11.86
CA ALA A 65 3.82 -10.27 -13.13
C ALA A 65 2.36 -10.77 -13.14
N LEU A 66 1.88 -11.32 -12.02
CA LEU A 66 0.49 -11.74 -11.87
C LEU A 66 -0.48 -10.55 -11.92
N ALA A 67 -0.13 -9.43 -11.27
CA ALA A 67 -0.90 -8.18 -11.34
C ALA A 67 -0.96 -7.64 -12.78
N LEU A 68 0.16 -7.66 -13.51
CA LEU A 68 0.22 -7.26 -14.92
C LEU A 68 -0.58 -8.20 -15.82
N ALA A 69 -0.56 -9.51 -15.57
CA ALA A 69 -1.38 -10.48 -16.31
C ALA A 69 -2.88 -10.20 -16.07
N PHE A 70 -3.28 -9.94 -14.82
CA PHE A 70 -4.66 -9.55 -14.51
C PHE A 70 -5.03 -8.20 -15.14
N ASN A 71 -4.13 -7.23 -15.19
CA ASN A 71 -4.33 -5.98 -15.93
C ASN A 71 -4.56 -6.23 -17.42
N GLY A 72 -3.87 -7.20 -18.01
CA GLY A 72 -4.13 -7.67 -19.39
C GLY A 72 -5.56 -8.21 -19.56
N VAL A 73 -6.07 -8.95 -18.57
CA VAL A 73 -7.47 -9.41 -18.58
C VAL A 73 -8.44 -8.21 -18.49
N ILE A 74 -8.16 -7.23 -17.63
CA ILE A 74 -8.96 -5.99 -17.56
C ILE A 74 -8.94 -5.25 -18.89
N TRP A 75 -7.78 -5.15 -19.54
CA TRP A 75 -7.66 -4.52 -20.85
C TRP A 75 -8.54 -5.19 -21.90
N TRP A 76 -8.46 -6.51 -21.97
CA TRP A 76 -9.25 -7.30 -22.93
C TRP A 76 -10.74 -7.23 -22.65
N TRP A 77 -11.15 -7.20 -21.36
CA TRP A 77 -12.55 -7.28 -20.94
C TRP A 77 -13.24 -5.92 -20.82
N LEU A 78 -12.61 -4.95 -20.14
CA LEU A 78 -13.19 -3.62 -19.84
C LEU A 78 -12.63 -2.52 -20.73
N GLY A 79 -11.56 -2.76 -21.44
CA GLY A 79 -10.91 -1.80 -22.32
C GLY A 79 -9.70 -1.09 -21.72
N GLY A 80 -9.08 -0.21 -22.53
CA GLY A 80 -7.80 0.41 -22.17
C GLY A 80 -7.88 1.39 -21.00
N LYS A 81 -8.96 2.17 -20.87
CA LYS A 81 -9.10 3.15 -19.79
C LYS A 81 -9.14 2.50 -18.40
N PRO A 82 -10.01 1.49 -18.12
CA PRO A 82 -9.98 0.78 -16.84
C PRO A 82 -8.65 0.08 -16.55
N ALA A 83 -7.96 -0.44 -17.57
CA ALA A 83 -6.66 -1.08 -17.41
C ALA A 83 -5.59 -0.07 -16.99
N ILE A 84 -5.56 1.13 -17.56
CA ILE A 84 -4.65 2.20 -17.14
C ILE A 84 -4.96 2.66 -15.71
N GLU A 85 -6.24 2.78 -15.37
CA GLU A 85 -6.68 3.13 -14.02
C GLU A 85 -6.27 2.05 -13.00
N PHE A 86 -6.42 0.75 -13.35
CA PHE A 86 -5.94 -0.36 -12.53
C PHE A 86 -4.43 -0.29 -12.33
N LEU A 87 -3.66 -0.14 -13.40
CA LEU A 87 -2.19 -0.09 -13.32
C LEU A 87 -1.71 1.10 -12.49
N THR A 88 -2.35 2.27 -12.69
CA THR A 88 -2.04 3.48 -11.93
C THR A 88 -2.33 3.25 -10.43
N GLY A 89 -3.51 2.69 -10.12
CA GLY A 89 -3.90 2.37 -8.75
C GLY A 89 -2.98 1.34 -8.11
N TYR A 90 -2.61 0.29 -8.85
CA TYR A 90 -1.63 -0.71 -8.42
C TYR A 90 -0.28 -0.08 -8.06
N LEU A 91 0.26 0.80 -8.92
CA LEU A 91 1.57 1.43 -8.69
C LEU A 91 1.54 2.42 -7.53
N VAL A 92 0.46 3.19 -7.38
CA VAL A 92 0.29 4.09 -6.22
C VAL A 92 0.19 3.29 -4.94
N GLU A 93 -0.65 2.26 -4.90
CA GLU A 93 -0.79 1.42 -3.72
C GLU A 93 0.51 0.67 -3.39
N TRP A 94 1.21 0.16 -4.40
CA TRP A 94 2.49 -0.50 -4.21
C TRP A 94 3.55 0.46 -3.64
N SER A 95 3.53 1.74 -4.07
CA SER A 95 4.39 2.79 -3.53
C SER A 95 4.06 3.13 -2.07
N LEU A 96 2.76 3.33 -1.76
CA LEU A 96 2.29 3.56 -0.40
C LEU A 96 2.60 2.37 0.52
N SER A 97 2.54 1.15 -0.03
CA SER A 97 2.88 -0.07 0.69
C SER A 97 4.35 -0.17 1.06
N MET A 98 5.26 0.54 0.39
CA MET A 98 6.66 0.61 0.81
C MET A 98 6.81 1.27 2.19
N ASP A 99 6.08 2.35 2.46
CA ASP A 99 6.08 2.98 3.80
C ASP A 99 5.51 2.04 4.86
N ASN A 100 4.47 1.27 4.52
CA ASN A 100 3.93 0.26 5.44
C ASN A 100 5.01 -0.77 5.81
N VAL A 101 5.86 -1.17 4.87
CA VAL A 101 6.99 -2.08 5.11
C VAL A 101 7.98 -1.50 6.11
N PHE A 102 8.31 -0.21 6.03
CA PHE A 102 9.19 0.45 7.00
C PHE A 102 8.60 0.41 8.42
N VAL A 103 7.32 0.76 8.54
CA VAL A 103 6.63 0.73 9.83
C VAL A 103 6.57 -0.70 10.40
N PHE A 104 6.31 -1.71 9.57
CA PHE A 104 6.34 -3.11 10.01
C PHE A 104 7.74 -3.53 10.49
N ALA A 105 8.80 -3.10 9.80
CA ALA A 105 10.16 -3.39 10.22
C ALA A 105 10.49 -2.75 11.58
N VAL A 106 10.06 -1.51 11.82
CA VAL A 106 10.18 -0.83 13.11
C VAL A 106 9.42 -1.59 14.20
N ILE A 107 8.16 -1.97 13.93
CA ILE A 107 7.34 -2.73 14.89
C ILE A 107 8.01 -4.07 15.23
N PHE A 108 8.43 -4.84 14.22
CA PHE A 108 9.09 -6.13 14.47
C PHE A 108 10.43 -5.98 15.17
N GLY A 109 11.20 -4.95 14.85
CA GLY A 109 12.46 -4.62 15.54
C GLY A 109 12.23 -4.27 17.00
N TYR A 110 11.25 -3.41 17.28
CA TYR A 110 10.88 -2.97 18.62
C TYR A 110 10.45 -4.16 19.52
N PHE A 111 9.56 -5.01 19.01
CA PHE A 111 9.09 -6.20 19.73
C PHE A 111 10.05 -7.39 19.63
N ARG A 112 11.20 -7.22 18.98
CA ARG A 112 12.24 -8.26 18.77
C ARG A 112 11.64 -9.57 18.23
N VAL A 113 10.70 -9.46 17.28
CA VAL A 113 10.06 -10.61 16.66
C VAL A 113 11.06 -11.34 15.76
N PRO A 114 11.40 -12.62 16.02
CA PRO A 114 12.30 -13.39 15.17
C PRO A 114 11.75 -13.47 13.73
N LEU A 115 12.62 -13.36 12.72
CA LEU A 115 12.27 -13.38 11.29
C LEU A 115 11.31 -14.51 10.91
N LYS A 116 11.55 -15.70 11.46
CA LYS A 116 10.70 -16.89 11.23
C LYS A 116 9.24 -16.75 11.68
N TYR A 117 8.93 -15.81 12.60
CA TYR A 117 7.57 -15.56 13.10
C TYR A 117 6.93 -14.32 12.43
N GLN A 118 7.74 -13.40 11.90
CA GLN A 118 7.26 -12.24 11.16
C GLN A 118 6.38 -12.66 9.97
N TYR A 119 6.77 -13.75 9.30
CA TYR A 119 6.02 -14.35 8.22
C TYR A 119 4.54 -14.61 8.58
N ARG A 120 4.29 -15.16 9.76
CA ARG A 120 2.94 -15.49 10.22
C ARG A 120 2.11 -14.24 10.52
N VAL A 121 2.74 -13.24 11.15
CA VAL A 121 2.08 -11.94 11.40
C VAL A 121 1.73 -11.25 10.09
N LEU A 122 2.66 -11.19 9.15
CA LEU A 122 2.42 -10.58 7.82
C LEU A 122 1.32 -11.30 7.05
N PHE A 123 1.23 -12.63 7.13
CA PHE A 123 0.16 -13.37 6.45
C PHE A 123 -1.23 -13.00 6.98
N TRP A 124 -1.41 -13.04 8.30
CA TRP A 124 -2.70 -12.67 8.90
C TRP A 124 -2.99 -11.18 8.73
N GLY A 125 -1.95 -10.33 8.77
CA GLY A 125 -2.05 -8.93 8.47
C GLY A 125 -2.54 -8.67 7.02
N ILE A 126 -2.03 -9.38 6.03
CA ILE A 126 -2.52 -9.27 4.65
C ILE A 126 -4.01 -9.66 4.55
N LEU A 127 -4.42 -10.72 5.24
CA LEU A 127 -5.83 -11.14 5.21
C LEU A 127 -6.74 -10.07 5.83
N GLY A 128 -6.36 -9.50 6.97
CA GLY A 128 -7.06 -8.40 7.61
C GLY A 128 -7.09 -7.15 6.73
N ALA A 129 -5.94 -6.77 6.17
CA ALA A 129 -5.80 -5.67 5.23
C ALA A 129 -6.76 -5.79 4.03
N VAL A 130 -6.84 -6.96 3.39
CA VAL A 130 -7.76 -7.20 2.25
C VAL A 130 -9.22 -6.98 2.65
N LEU A 131 -9.63 -7.48 3.82
CA LEU A 131 -11.01 -7.31 4.32
C LEU A 131 -11.32 -5.84 4.67
N MET A 132 -10.38 -5.16 5.33
CA MET A 132 -10.52 -3.74 5.65
C MET A 132 -10.59 -2.89 4.38
N ARG A 133 -9.69 -3.12 3.42
CA ARG A 133 -9.65 -2.40 2.14
C ARG A 133 -10.94 -2.57 1.35
N LEU A 134 -11.50 -3.78 1.33
CA LEU A 134 -12.82 -4.00 0.71
C LEU A 134 -13.86 -3.07 1.35
N THR A 135 -13.91 -3.04 2.67
CA THR A 135 -14.86 -2.21 3.41
C THR A 135 -14.66 -0.73 3.12
N PHE A 136 -13.42 -0.23 3.23
CA PHE A 136 -13.10 1.19 3.00
C PHE A 136 -13.31 1.63 1.56
N VAL A 137 -12.95 0.79 0.57
CA VAL A 137 -13.19 1.10 -0.85
C VAL A 137 -14.69 1.16 -1.15
N LEU A 138 -15.48 0.21 -0.64
CA LEU A 138 -16.93 0.20 -0.87
C LEU A 138 -17.62 1.39 -0.19
N VAL A 139 -17.27 1.67 1.07
CA VAL A 139 -17.81 2.82 1.81
C VAL A 139 -17.35 4.14 1.19
N GLY A 140 -16.08 4.26 0.86
CA GLY A 140 -15.51 5.46 0.24
C GLY A 140 -16.12 5.73 -1.13
N ALA A 141 -16.28 4.70 -1.97
CA ALA A 141 -16.93 4.84 -3.27
C ALA A 141 -18.40 5.29 -3.12
N GLU A 142 -19.15 4.70 -2.18
CA GLU A 142 -20.54 5.11 -1.90
C GLU A 142 -20.62 6.57 -1.42
N LEU A 143 -19.67 6.99 -0.56
CA LEU A 143 -19.59 8.38 -0.09
C LEU A 143 -19.33 9.35 -1.24
N VAL A 144 -18.38 9.03 -2.13
CA VAL A 144 -18.06 9.86 -3.30
C VAL A 144 -19.24 9.94 -4.29
N GLU A 145 -19.96 8.82 -4.49
CA GLU A 145 -21.13 8.77 -5.38
C GLU A 145 -22.32 9.56 -4.84
N ARG A 146 -22.56 9.53 -3.51
CA ARG A 146 -23.69 10.24 -2.87
C ARG A 146 -23.40 11.71 -2.56
N PHE A 147 -22.16 12.02 -2.20
CA PHE A 147 -21.76 13.32 -1.67
C PHE A 147 -20.56 13.88 -2.45
N HIS A 148 -20.82 14.66 -3.49
CA HIS A 148 -19.77 15.25 -4.34
C HIS A 148 -18.75 16.09 -3.58
N TRP A 149 -19.12 16.67 -2.41
CA TRP A 149 -18.22 17.44 -1.56
C TRP A 149 -17.17 16.58 -0.81
N VAL A 150 -17.36 15.26 -0.78
CA VAL A 150 -16.38 14.33 -0.16
C VAL A 150 -15.09 14.30 -0.99
N MET A 151 -15.19 14.44 -2.29
CA MET A 151 -14.03 14.37 -3.20
C MET A 151 -12.99 15.48 -2.93
N PRO A 152 -13.34 16.78 -2.85
CA PRO A 152 -12.38 17.80 -2.47
C PRO A 152 -11.89 17.68 -1.03
N LEU A 153 -12.69 17.13 -0.11
CA LEU A 153 -12.27 16.83 1.25
C LEU A 153 -11.17 15.77 1.27
N PHE A 154 -11.35 14.68 0.53
CA PHE A 154 -10.34 13.64 0.35
C PHE A 154 -9.07 14.21 -0.32
N GLY A 155 -9.25 15.05 -1.35
CA GLY A 155 -8.13 15.72 -2.00
C GLY A 155 -7.33 16.61 -1.05
N ALA A 156 -8.00 17.42 -0.23
CA ALA A 156 -7.36 18.26 0.77
C ALA A 156 -6.64 17.43 1.84
N PHE A 157 -7.24 16.33 2.26
CA PHE A 157 -6.63 15.37 3.20
C PHE A 157 -5.34 14.77 2.62
N LEU A 158 -5.34 14.32 1.34
CA LEU A 158 -4.14 13.79 0.69
C LEU A 158 -3.03 14.84 0.54
N VAL A 159 -3.38 16.09 0.21
CA VAL A 159 -2.40 17.18 0.16
C VAL A 159 -1.80 17.42 1.54
N TYR A 160 -2.62 17.47 2.59
CA TYR A 160 -2.17 17.62 3.97
C TYR A 160 -1.22 16.47 4.37
N THR A 161 -1.62 15.22 4.13
CA THR A 161 -0.81 14.04 4.44
C THR A 161 0.50 14.03 3.66
N GLY A 162 0.46 14.37 2.36
CA GLY A 162 1.65 14.46 1.53
C GLY A 162 2.63 15.53 2.05
N ILE A 163 2.16 16.72 2.42
CA ILE A 163 2.99 17.77 3.01
C ILE A 163 3.57 17.31 4.36
N LYS A 164 2.75 16.71 5.22
CA LYS A 164 3.19 16.17 6.50
C LYS A 164 4.28 15.10 6.33
N LEU A 165 4.13 14.21 5.34
CA LEU A 165 5.13 13.18 5.03
C LEU A 165 6.47 13.77 4.57
N ALA A 166 6.45 14.88 3.81
CA ALA A 166 7.68 15.54 3.35
C ALA A 166 8.47 16.23 4.48
N PHE A 167 7.78 16.78 5.48
CA PHE A 167 8.36 17.65 6.50
C PHE A 167 8.21 17.14 7.93
N GLY A 168 7.47 16.04 8.13
CA GLY A 168 7.24 15.44 9.44
C GLY A 168 8.39 14.55 9.87
N GLU A 169 8.88 14.73 11.10
CA GLU A 169 9.72 13.74 11.76
C GLU A 169 8.84 12.56 12.21
N GLU A 170 9.21 11.35 11.81
CA GLU A 170 8.54 10.12 12.24
C GLU A 170 8.93 9.76 13.69
N GLU A 171 8.31 10.39 14.67
CA GLU A 171 8.24 9.84 16.01
C GLU A 171 7.05 8.85 16.11
N SER A 172 7.18 7.69 15.52
CA SER A 172 6.22 6.61 15.74
C SER A 172 6.63 5.78 16.96
N HIS A 173 6.01 6.05 18.10
CA HIS A 173 6.05 5.18 19.28
C HIS A 173 4.85 4.20 19.22
N PRO A 174 5.02 2.98 18.68
CA PRO A 174 3.92 2.02 18.48
C PRO A 174 3.17 1.67 19.77
N GLU A 175 3.87 1.71 20.91
CA GLU A 175 3.30 1.40 22.23
C GLU A 175 2.32 2.47 22.74
N GLU A 176 2.45 3.70 22.33
CA GLU A 176 1.61 4.81 22.75
C GLU A 176 0.27 4.85 22.03
N SER A 177 0.09 4.02 21.00
CA SER A 177 -1.18 3.91 20.30
C SER A 177 -2.31 3.62 21.27
N THR A 178 -3.33 4.46 21.23
CA THR A 178 -4.56 4.32 22.06
C THR A 178 -5.19 2.94 21.86
N LEU A 179 -5.07 2.37 20.67
CA LEU A 179 -5.57 1.03 20.34
C LEU A 179 -4.81 -0.05 21.10
N VAL A 180 -3.48 0.02 21.18
CA VAL A 180 -2.66 -0.94 21.94
C VAL A 180 -3.02 -0.90 23.42
N LYS A 181 -3.18 0.31 24.00
CA LYS A 181 -3.61 0.48 25.40
C LYS A 181 -5.01 -0.10 25.65
N LEU A 182 -5.93 0.08 24.70
CA LEU A 182 -7.28 -0.48 24.75
C LEU A 182 -7.26 -2.02 24.68
N PHE A 183 -6.49 -2.60 23.76
CA PHE A 183 -6.39 -4.05 23.60
C PHE A 183 -5.76 -4.73 24.81
N ARG A 184 -4.70 -4.15 25.41
CA ARG A 184 -4.11 -4.67 26.65
C ARG A 184 -5.08 -4.68 27.85
N ARG A 185 -6.10 -3.79 27.83
CA ARG A 185 -7.18 -3.78 28.84
C ARG A 185 -8.24 -4.86 28.60
N LEU A 186 -8.51 -5.17 27.33
CA LEU A 186 -9.60 -6.08 26.94
C LEU A 186 -9.19 -7.55 26.90
N ILE A 187 -7.90 -7.84 26.60
CA ILE A 187 -7.41 -9.19 26.38
C ILE A 187 -6.24 -9.44 27.34
N PRO A 188 -6.28 -10.46 28.19
CA PRO A 188 -5.15 -10.83 29.05
C PRO A 188 -3.98 -11.31 28.16
N VAL A 189 -2.82 -10.62 28.27
CA VAL A 189 -1.61 -10.93 27.52
C VAL A 189 -0.64 -11.65 28.45
N THR A 190 -0.12 -12.80 28.01
CA THR A 190 0.95 -13.52 28.70
C THR A 190 2.31 -12.93 28.35
N ASN A 191 3.26 -13.01 29.28
CA ASN A 191 4.66 -12.69 29.02
C ASN A 191 5.44 -13.85 28.37
N GLN A 192 4.82 -15.02 28.24
CA GLN A 192 5.47 -16.20 27.65
C GLN A 192 5.31 -16.18 26.14
N SER A 193 6.44 -16.24 25.45
CA SER A 193 6.48 -16.40 23.99
C SER A 193 6.54 -17.89 23.68
N GLU A 194 5.41 -18.50 23.31
CA GLU A 194 5.34 -19.90 22.85
C GLU A 194 5.42 -19.97 21.32
N GLY A 195 6.60 -19.74 20.79
CA GLY A 195 6.88 -19.95 19.37
C GLY A 195 6.03 -19.06 18.45
N ASP A 196 5.27 -19.69 17.56
CA ASP A 196 4.46 -19.02 16.52
C ASP A 196 2.96 -18.89 16.89
N LYS A 197 2.58 -19.26 18.13
CA LYS A 197 1.18 -19.24 18.56
C LYS A 197 0.71 -17.83 18.90
N PHE A 198 -0.50 -17.47 18.48
CA PHE A 198 -1.16 -16.22 18.85
C PHE A 198 -1.89 -16.32 20.20
N PHE A 199 -2.34 -17.51 20.57
CA PHE A 199 -3.07 -17.78 21.82
C PHE A 199 -2.47 -19.01 22.51
N VAL A 200 -2.39 -18.93 23.84
CA VAL A 200 -1.94 -20.02 24.69
C VAL A 200 -2.90 -20.19 25.88
N ARG A 201 -2.94 -21.39 26.46
CA ARG A 201 -3.70 -21.65 27.67
C ARG A 201 -2.76 -21.65 28.86
N GLU A 202 -2.93 -20.68 29.76
CA GLU A 202 -2.17 -20.55 31.00
C GLU A 202 -3.15 -20.56 32.18
N GLY A 203 -2.98 -21.47 33.13
CA GLY A 203 -3.89 -21.61 34.27
C GLY A 203 -5.36 -21.91 33.90
N GLY A 204 -5.60 -22.59 32.76
CA GLY A 204 -6.95 -22.88 32.24
C GLY A 204 -7.63 -21.73 31.53
N ARG A 205 -7.01 -20.54 31.45
CA ARG A 205 -7.53 -19.36 30.73
C ARG A 205 -6.82 -19.20 29.38
N LEU A 206 -7.57 -18.77 28.36
CA LEU A 206 -7.01 -18.41 27.07
C LEU A 206 -6.37 -17.02 27.18
N MET A 207 -5.07 -16.92 26.88
CA MET A 207 -4.30 -15.69 26.94
C MET A 207 -3.70 -15.40 25.56
N ALA A 208 -3.60 -14.13 25.19
CA ALA A 208 -2.93 -13.70 23.97
C ALA A 208 -1.42 -13.67 24.19
N THR A 209 -0.66 -14.03 23.15
CA THR A 209 0.81 -13.94 23.16
C THR A 209 1.30 -12.56 22.74
N PRO A 210 2.56 -12.20 23.01
CA PRO A 210 3.15 -10.98 22.45
C PRO A 210 3.06 -10.92 20.91
N LEU A 211 3.09 -12.07 20.22
CA LEU A 211 2.97 -12.14 18.77
C LEU A 211 1.58 -11.71 18.28
N PHE A 212 0.52 -12.04 19.04
CA PHE A 212 -0.83 -11.55 18.74
C PHE A 212 -0.94 -10.04 18.94
N LEU A 213 -0.29 -9.49 19.96
CA LEU A 213 -0.24 -8.04 20.18
C LEU A 213 0.44 -7.33 19.00
N VAL A 214 1.55 -7.88 18.50
CA VAL A 214 2.22 -7.37 17.31
C VAL A 214 1.30 -7.40 16.08
N LEU A 215 0.55 -8.49 15.87
CA LEU A 215 -0.45 -8.56 14.80
C LEU A 215 -1.49 -7.44 14.93
N LEU A 216 -2.02 -7.19 16.12
CA LEU A 216 -3.00 -6.12 16.34
C LEU A 216 -2.42 -4.72 16.05
N ILE A 217 -1.14 -4.50 16.39
CA ILE A 217 -0.46 -3.23 16.08
C ILE A 217 -0.30 -3.08 14.57
N VAL A 218 0.15 -4.11 13.86
CA VAL A 218 0.25 -4.14 12.40
C VAL A 218 -1.10 -3.85 11.75
N GLU A 219 -2.16 -4.52 12.16
CA GLU A 219 -3.53 -4.27 11.67
C GLU A 219 -4.00 -2.84 11.95
N SER A 220 -3.69 -2.32 13.14
CA SER A 220 -4.05 -0.95 13.50
C SER A 220 -3.34 0.09 12.65
N THR A 221 -2.08 -0.14 12.31
CA THR A 221 -1.33 0.74 11.40
C THR A 221 -1.85 0.62 9.97
N ASP A 222 -2.26 -0.58 9.52
CA ASP A 222 -2.85 -0.74 8.18
C ASP A 222 -4.20 -0.01 8.05
N VAL A 223 -5.00 0.09 9.12
CA VAL A 223 -6.20 0.95 9.14
C VAL A 223 -5.82 2.42 8.87
N LEU A 224 -4.77 2.92 9.52
CA LEU A 224 -4.30 4.29 9.31
C LEU A 224 -3.84 4.50 7.86
N PHE A 225 -3.10 3.56 7.30
CA PHE A 225 -2.67 3.62 5.90
C PHE A 225 -3.84 3.49 4.90
N ALA A 226 -4.89 2.74 5.25
CA ALA A 226 -6.09 2.66 4.42
C ALA A 226 -6.83 4.01 4.31
N VAL A 227 -6.74 4.86 5.33
CA VAL A 227 -7.32 6.22 5.32
C VAL A 227 -6.66 7.09 4.24
N ASP A 228 -5.38 6.93 3.97
CA ASP A 228 -4.64 7.65 2.92
C ASP A 228 -4.82 7.01 1.54
N SER A 229 -4.71 5.69 1.44
CA SER A 229 -4.67 4.98 0.18
C SER A 229 -6.05 4.86 -0.50
N VAL A 230 -7.14 4.74 0.28
CA VAL A 230 -8.49 4.65 -0.30
C VAL A 230 -8.89 5.95 -1.02
N PRO A 231 -8.74 7.15 -0.45
CA PRO A 231 -8.92 8.39 -1.21
C PRO A 231 -8.01 8.48 -2.44
N ALA A 232 -6.74 8.05 -2.34
CA ALA A 232 -5.81 8.07 -3.45
C ALA A 232 -6.31 7.22 -4.64
N ILE A 233 -6.75 5.98 -4.40
CA ILE A 233 -7.28 5.11 -5.47
C ILE A 233 -8.60 5.64 -6.03
N LEU A 234 -9.48 6.17 -5.20
CA LEU A 234 -10.74 6.77 -5.65
C LEU A 234 -10.51 8.05 -6.49
N GLY A 235 -9.41 8.77 -6.25
CA GLY A 235 -8.98 9.90 -7.08
C GLY A 235 -8.38 9.50 -8.44
N ILE A 236 -7.99 8.23 -8.61
CA ILE A 236 -7.42 7.68 -9.84
C ILE A 236 -8.52 7.12 -10.75
N VAL A 237 -9.43 6.33 -10.19
CA VAL A 237 -10.51 5.66 -10.93
C VAL A 237 -11.63 6.64 -11.25
N THR A 238 -12.21 6.51 -12.46
CA THR A 238 -13.28 7.41 -12.92
C THR A 238 -14.51 7.31 -12.01
N PRO A 239 -14.93 8.41 -11.34
CA PRO A 239 -16.09 8.42 -10.47
C PRO A 239 -17.38 8.05 -11.21
N GLY A 240 -18.23 7.23 -10.58
CA GLY A 240 -19.51 6.80 -11.16
C GLY A 240 -19.39 5.81 -12.33
N ALA A 241 -18.17 5.39 -12.71
CA ALA A 241 -18.00 4.34 -13.70
C ALA A 241 -18.47 2.99 -13.14
N HIS A 242 -19.18 2.19 -13.95
CA HIS A 242 -19.71 0.88 -13.54
C HIS A 242 -18.64 -0.10 -13.04
N TYR A 243 -17.37 0.09 -13.42
CA TYR A 243 -16.22 -0.70 -13.00
C TYR A 243 -15.44 -0.09 -11.83
N MET A 244 -15.75 1.12 -11.38
CA MET A 244 -14.98 1.89 -10.40
C MET A 244 -14.62 1.08 -9.15
N ARG A 245 -15.64 0.50 -8.49
CA ARG A 245 -15.44 -0.25 -7.24
C ARG A 245 -14.59 -1.50 -7.47
N PHE A 246 -14.78 -2.18 -8.58
CA PHE A 246 -14.05 -3.40 -8.92
C PHE A 246 -12.58 -3.11 -9.22
N VAL A 247 -12.31 -2.14 -10.07
CA VAL A 247 -10.94 -1.74 -10.45
C VAL A 247 -10.19 -1.19 -9.24
N ALA A 248 -10.82 -0.32 -8.44
CA ALA A 248 -10.22 0.22 -7.22
C ALA A 248 -9.86 -0.88 -6.22
N PHE A 249 -10.76 -1.83 -5.97
CA PHE A 249 -10.52 -2.92 -5.04
C PHE A 249 -9.47 -3.91 -5.57
N THR A 250 -9.60 -4.36 -6.81
CA THR A 250 -8.71 -5.40 -7.35
C THR A 250 -7.26 -4.90 -7.52
N SER A 251 -7.05 -3.65 -7.95
CA SER A 251 -5.70 -3.04 -8.02
C SER A 251 -5.03 -2.97 -6.64
N ASN A 252 -5.81 -2.61 -5.63
CA ASN A 252 -5.37 -2.52 -4.26
C ASN A 252 -5.00 -3.91 -3.70
N VAL A 253 -5.87 -4.91 -3.89
CA VAL A 253 -5.61 -6.29 -3.42
C VAL A 253 -4.35 -6.86 -4.05
N PHE A 254 -4.14 -6.70 -5.36
CA PHE A 254 -2.92 -7.18 -6.01
C PHE A 254 -1.64 -6.54 -5.45
N ALA A 255 -1.68 -5.26 -5.10
CA ALA A 255 -0.54 -4.60 -4.46
C ALA A 255 -0.23 -5.18 -3.08
N ILE A 256 -1.27 -5.46 -2.28
CA ILE A 256 -1.12 -6.02 -0.93
C ILE A 256 -0.67 -7.48 -0.97
N LEU A 257 -1.12 -8.29 -1.93
CA LEU A 257 -0.70 -9.70 -2.05
C LEU A 257 0.81 -9.84 -2.19
N GLY A 258 1.47 -8.88 -2.85
CA GLY A 258 2.93 -8.83 -2.97
C GLY A 258 3.67 -8.28 -1.74
N LEU A 259 2.96 -7.68 -0.78
CA LEU A 259 3.54 -6.91 0.33
C LEU A 259 4.51 -7.72 1.18
N ARG A 260 4.22 -9.01 1.41
CA ARG A 260 5.09 -9.88 2.20
C ARG A 260 6.45 -10.11 1.54
N ALA A 261 6.44 -10.45 0.24
CA ALA A 261 7.69 -10.63 -0.51
C ALA A 261 8.47 -9.31 -0.56
N LEU A 262 7.76 -8.20 -0.76
CA LEU A 262 8.32 -6.87 -0.74
C LEU A 262 8.93 -6.53 0.63
N TYR A 263 8.28 -6.91 1.74
CA TYR A 263 8.81 -6.71 3.08
C TYR A 263 10.20 -7.35 3.25
N PHE A 264 10.34 -8.64 2.95
CA PHE A 264 11.63 -9.32 3.08
C PHE A 264 12.68 -8.83 2.08
N LEU A 265 12.27 -8.35 0.91
CA LEU A 265 13.17 -7.72 -0.04
C LEU A 265 13.67 -6.38 0.48
N LEU A 266 12.77 -5.50 0.95
CA LEU A 266 13.10 -4.16 1.41
C LEU A 266 13.81 -4.16 2.76
N ALA A 267 13.44 -5.04 3.69
CA ALA A 267 14.11 -5.16 4.98
C ALA A 267 15.64 -5.36 4.87
N GLY A 268 16.10 -5.93 3.75
CA GLY A 268 17.53 -6.08 3.45
C GLY A 268 18.21 -4.88 2.79
N VAL A 269 17.44 -3.88 2.32
CA VAL A 269 17.96 -2.74 1.54
C VAL A 269 17.34 -1.39 1.94
N MET A 270 16.67 -1.33 3.09
CA MET A 270 15.91 -0.15 3.55
C MET A 270 16.74 1.14 3.55
N ASP A 271 17.99 1.07 4.02
CA ASP A 271 18.89 2.21 4.10
C ASP A 271 19.22 2.84 2.71
N MET A 272 18.85 2.18 1.61
CA MET A 272 19.15 2.65 0.26
C MET A 272 18.09 3.61 -0.31
N PHE A 273 16.88 3.69 0.28
CA PHE A 273 15.75 4.43 -0.28
C PHE A 273 15.42 5.73 0.45
N ARG A 274 16.44 6.50 0.80
CA ARG A 274 16.35 7.75 1.57
C ARG A 274 15.33 8.78 1.05
N PHE A 275 15.19 8.90 -0.26
CA PHE A 275 14.32 9.90 -0.88
C PHE A 275 12.92 9.36 -1.24
N LEU A 276 12.59 8.12 -0.86
CA LEU A 276 11.30 7.52 -1.21
C LEU A 276 10.12 8.29 -0.63
N ASN A 277 10.22 8.73 0.63
CA ASN A 277 9.19 9.52 1.31
C ASN A 277 8.88 10.84 0.59
N TYR A 278 9.89 11.49 0.01
CA TYR A 278 9.67 12.70 -0.80
C TYR A 278 8.95 12.39 -2.11
N GLY A 279 9.28 11.28 -2.77
CA GLY A 279 8.58 10.83 -3.97
C GLY A 279 7.11 10.52 -3.68
N LEU A 280 6.85 9.82 -2.59
CA LEU A 280 5.50 9.48 -2.15
C LEU A 280 4.69 10.71 -1.74
N SER A 281 5.30 11.64 -0.98
CA SER A 281 4.72 12.93 -0.66
C SER A 281 4.27 13.68 -1.92
N ALA A 282 5.14 13.75 -2.93
CA ALA A 282 4.83 14.39 -4.21
C ALA A 282 3.67 13.70 -4.94
N VAL A 283 3.58 12.36 -4.89
CA VAL A 283 2.45 11.60 -5.45
C VAL A 283 1.14 11.93 -4.73
N LEU A 284 1.13 11.95 -3.39
CA LEU A 284 -0.05 12.29 -2.61
C LEU A 284 -0.54 13.72 -2.88
N VAL A 285 0.39 14.69 -2.93
CA VAL A 285 0.07 16.08 -3.27
C VAL A 285 -0.48 16.19 -4.70
N PHE A 286 0.11 15.48 -5.66
CA PHE A 286 -0.37 15.45 -7.05
C PHE A 286 -1.79 14.87 -7.15
N VAL A 287 -2.04 13.70 -6.55
CA VAL A 287 -3.36 13.03 -6.59
C VAL A 287 -4.40 13.88 -5.85
N GLY A 288 -4.07 14.40 -4.68
CA GLY A 288 -4.95 15.26 -3.90
C GLY A 288 -5.28 16.57 -4.61
N GLY A 289 -4.29 17.22 -5.21
CA GLY A 289 -4.47 18.42 -6.03
C GLY A 289 -5.36 18.16 -7.25
N LYS A 290 -5.13 17.03 -7.95
CA LYS A 290 -6.00 16.58 -9.05
C LYS A 290 -7.46 16.44 -8.58
N MET A 291 -7.71 15.80 -7.44
CA MET A 291 -9.07 15.61 -6.91
C MET A 291 -9.76 16.94 -6.59
N ILE A 292 -9.04 17.90 -5.99
CA ILE A 292 -9.58 19.24 -5.69
C ILE A 292 -9.95 19.98 -6.97
N ILE A 293 -9.05 19.99 -7.96
CA ILE A 293 -9.29 20.66 -9.25
C ILE A 293 -10.46 20.01 -9.98
N GLU A 294 -10.55 18.68 -9.95
CA GLU A 294 -11.63 17.93 -10.59
C GLU A 294 -12.99 18.21 -9.94
N ALA A 295 -13.03 18.31 -8.60
CA ALA A 295 -14.22 18.71 -7.87
C ALA A 295 -14.59 20.19 -8.13
N ALA A 296 -13.61 21.09 -8.18
CA ALA A 296 -13.81 22.51 -8.49
C ALA A 296 -14.44 22.71 -9.89
N ARG A 297 -14.14 21.85 -10.85
CA ARG A 297 -14.73 21.87 -12.19
C ARG A 297 -16.27 21.73 -12.16
N HIS A 298 -16.81 20.94 -11.23
CA HIS A 298 -18.25 20.76 -11.10
C HIS A 298 -18.97 21.92 -10.41
N MET A 299 -18.23 22.90 -9.90
CA MET A 299 -18.78 24.15 -9.35
C MET A 299 -18.79 25.22 -10.45
N GLU A 300 -19.96 25.61 -10.94
CA GLU A 300 -20.11 26.52 -12.08
C GLU A 300 -19.29 27.83 -11.95
N SER A 301 -19.23 28.40 -10.75
CA SER A 301 -18.46 29.61 -10.48
C SER A 301 -16.95 29.43 -10.65
N LEU A 302 -16.41 28.28 -10.23
CA LEU A 302 -14.98 27.95 -10.34
C LEU A 302 -14.63 27.42 -11.72
N ALA A 303 -15.54 26.68 -12.36
CA ALA A 303 -15.39 26.22 -13.75
C ALA A 303 -15.28 27.41 -14.73
N ALA A 304 -16.12 28.43 -14.56
CA ALA A 304 -16.07 29.65 -15.35
C ALA A 304 -14.76 30.42 -15.18
N TRP A 305 -14.23 30.49 -13.93
CA TRP A 305 -12.95 31.14 -13.67
C TRP A 305 -11.75 30.36 -14.24
N GLY A 306 -11.80 29.03 -14.20
CA GLY A 306 -10.76 28.15 -14.75
C GLY A 306 -10.88 27.88 -16.25
N GLY A 307 -11.93 28.35 -16.92
CA GLY A 307 -12.19 28.09 -18.35
C GLY A 307 -12.53 26.63 -18.66
N TRP A 308 -13.08 25.89 -17.69
CA TRP A 308 -13.42 24.47 -17.82
C TRP A 308 -14.90 24.25 -18.11
N ASP A 309 -15.21 23.18 -18.85
CA ASP A 309 -16.60 22.75 -19.03
C ASP A 309 -17.10 22.00 -17.79
N ALA A 310 -18.00 22.63 -17.02
CA ALA A 310 -18.59 22.06 -15.81
C ALA A 310 -19.37 20.76 -16.07
N HIS A 311 -19.83 20.53 -17.30
CA HIS A 311 -20.65 19.37 -17.68
C HIS A 311 -19.84 18.28 -18.42
N ALA A 312 -18.52 18.48 -18.63
CA ALA A 312 -17.69 17.49 -19.27
C ALA A 312 -17.58 16.23 -18.41
N LYS A 313 -17.88 15.07 -19.00
CA LYS A 313 -17.75 13.76 -18.34
C LYS A 313 -16.31 13.27 -18.36
N GLY A 314 -15.87 12.68 -17.24
CA GLY A 314 -14.56 12.06 -17.10
C GLY A 314 -13.52 12.94 -16.41
N HIS A 315 -12.29 12.47 -16.31
CA HIS A 315 -11.19 13.17 -15.64
C HIS A 315 -10.71 14.37 -16.44
N LEU A 316 -10.37 15.47 -15.76
CA LEU A 316 -9.67 16.62 -16.33
C LEU A 316 -8.27 16.22 -16.81
N VAL A 317 -7.58 15.42 -15.99
CA VAL A 317 -6.27 14.85 -16.33
C VAL A 317 -6.46 13.41 -16.79
N HIS A 318 -6.06 13.12 -18.02
CA HIS A 318 -6.18 11.75 -18.57
C HIS A 318 -5.42 10.74 -17.70
N PRO A 319 -5.98 9.52 -17.44
CA PRO A 319 -5.35 8.51 -16.58
C PRO A 319 -3.92 8.17 -16.98
N ALA A 320 -3.60 8.11 -18.27
CA ALA A 320 -2.24 7.87 -18.76
C ALA A 320 -1.25 8.99 -18.36
N VAL A 321 -1.69 10.24 -18.31
CA VAL A 321 -0.85 11.36 -17.83
C VAL A 321 -0.58 11.20 -16.33
N SER A 322 -1.61 10.85 -15.56
CA SER A 322 -1.45 10.56 -14.13
C SER A 322 -0.45 9.43 -13.89
N LEU A 323 -0.54 8.34 -14.67
CA LEU A 323 0.40 7.22 -14.60
C LEU A 323 1.84 7.67 -14.88
N VAL A 324 2.06 8.44 -15.95
CA VAL A 324 3.41 8.93 -16.31
C VAL A 324 4.00 9.84 -15.23
N VAL A 325 3.19 10.74 -14.67
CA VAL A 325 3.63 11.63 -13.57
C VAL A 325 3.99 10.81 -12.33
N ILE A 326 3.14 9.86 -11.93
CA ILE A 326 3.37 9.02 -10.75
C ILE A 326 4.64 8.17 -10.91
N VAL A 327 4.78 7.47 -12.04
CA VAL A 327 5.98 6.67 -12.34
C VAL A 327 7.23 7.56 -12.40
N GLY A 328 7.11 8.76 -12.96
CA GLY A 328 8.20 9.73 -13.01
C GLY A 328 8.64 10.20 -11.62
N LEU A 329 7.70 10.53 -10.74
CA LEU A 329 7.99 10.97 -9.37
C LEU A 329 8.65 9.86 -8.54
N ILE A 330 8.10 8.64 -8.60
CA ILE A 330 8.67 7.48 -7.90
C ILE A 330 10.05 7.14 -8.48
N GLY A 331 10.17 7.06 -9.81
CA GLY A 331 11.42 6.76 -10.48
C GLY A 331 12.51 7.79 -10.16
N ALA A 332 12.17 9.08 -10.12
CA ALA A 332 13.11 10.14 -9.75
C ALA A 332 13.56 9.99 -8.28
N SER A 333 12.66 9.67 -7.34
CA SER A 333 13.02 9.49 -5.92
C SER A 333 13.92 8.27 -5.71
N VAL A 334 13.66 7.17 -6.41
CA VAL A 334 14.50 5.97 -6.39
C VAL A 334 15.87 6.27 -7.01
N ALA A 335 15.90 6.93 -8.17
CA ALA A 335 17.15 7.32 -8.83
C ALA A 335 17.98 8.28 -7.96
N ALA A 336 17.34 9.24 -7.29
CA ALA A 336 18.01 10.14 -6.34
C ALA A 336 18.58 9.36 -5.14
N SER A 337 17.82 8.39 -4.59
CA SER A 337 18.29 7.54 -3.49
C SER A 337 19.54 6.73 -3.88
N LEU A 338 19.57 6.20 -5.09
CA LEU A 338 20.73 5.45 -5.60
C LEU A 338 21.94 6.36 -5.95
N ALA A 339 21.67 7.59 -6.43
CA ALA A 339 22.72 8.55 -6.77
C ALA A 339 23.36 9.20 -5.54
N PHE A 340 22.61 9.35 -4.45
CA PHE A 340 23.05 9.99 -3.20
C PHE A 340 22.87 9.04 -1.99
N PRO A 341 23.58 7.91 -1.97
CA PRO A 341 23.50 6.98 -0.83
C PRO A 341 23.99 7.67 0.44
N GLU A 342 23.39 7.32 1.56
CA GLU A 342 23.84 7.80 2.86
C GLU A 342 25.25 7.26 3.13
N ARG A 343 26.24 8.15 3.31
CA ARG A 343 27.55 7.76 3.80
C ARG A 343 27.37 7.25 5.21
N LYS A 344 27.54 5.97 5.44
CA LYS A 344 27.78 5.43 6.79
C LYS A 344 29.15 5.99 7.21
N ASP A 345 29.14 7.17 7.86
CA ASP A 345 30.33 7.66 8.53
C ASP A 345 30.73 6.58 9.52
N GLY A 346 31.94 6.04 9.29
CA GLY A 346 32.45 4.91 10.02
C GLY A 346 32.37 5.15 11.53
N ALA A 347 31.57 4.36 12.22
CA ALA A 347 31.87 4.01 13.58
C ALA A 347 33.17 3.19 13.54
N GLU A 348 34.27 3.88 13.41
CA GLU A 348 35.58 3.36 13.75
C GLU A 348 35.48 2.89 15.20
N VAL A 349 35.50 1.59 15.36
CA VAL A 349 35.77 0.91 16.63
C VAL A 349 37.05 1.53 17.14
N ALA A 350 36.94 2.45 18.09
CA ALA A 350 38.04 2.81 18.96
C ALA A 350 38.34 1.53 19.75
N GLY A 351 39.32 0.79 19.25
CA GLY A 351 39.94 -0.32 19.95
C GLY A 351 40.47 0.20 21.29
N ASP A 352 39.82 -0.17 22.34
CA ASP A 352 40.37 -0.06 23.69
C ASP A 352 41.46 -1.12 23.84
N ASP A 353 42.65 -0.78 23.35
CA ASP A 353 43.90 -1.48 23.68
C ASP A 353 44.43 -0.99 25.04
N SER A 354 43.76 -1.38 26.11
CA SER A 354 44.31 -1.19 27.44
C SER A 354 43.86 -2.26 28.44
N HIS A 355 44.28 -3.50 28.23
CA HIS A 355 44.44 -4.46 29.34
C HIS A 355 45.73 -5.26 29.20
N THR A 356 46.82 -4.62 29.63
CA THR A 356 48.01 -5.30 30.09
C THR A 356 47.72 -5.84 31.50
N PRO A 357 47.83 -7.15 31.77
CA PRO A 357 47.76 -7.64 33.14
C PRO A 357 49.07 -7.35 33.87
N PRO A 358 49.05 -6.95 35.16
CA PRO A 358 50.27 -6.82 35.94
C PRO A 358 50.85 -8.19 36.24
N GLN A 359 52.13 -8.34 35.93
CA GLN A 359 52.98 -9.40 36.44
C GLN A 359 53.27 -9.12 37.92
N ALA A 360 52.93 -10.04 38.80
CA ALA A 360 53.64 -10.46 39.97
C ALA A 360 52.87 -11.59 40.69
#